data_fdd27de008277822b83606e8bf5bfe09
#
_entry.id   fdd27de008277822b83606e8bf5bfe09
#
_cell.length_a   1.000
_cell.length_b   1.000
_cell.length_c   1.000
_cell.angle_alpha   90.00
_cell.angle_beta   90.00
_cell.angle_gamma   90.00
#
_symmetry.space_group_name_H-M   'P 1'
#
loop_
_entity.id
_entity.type
_entity.pdbx_description
1 polymer ?
#
loop_
_entity_poly.entity_id
_entity_poly.type
_entity_poly.pdbx_seq_one_letter_code
_entity_poly.pdbx_strand_id
1 'polypeptide(L)' 'MTREAYTEVQLLTDSGALREQGEIEARMIRKAAKLGADALIFDTPVKEGGELQGFSWVQTYLYRARAVALKP' A
#
# COMPACT_ATOMS: atom_id res chain seq x y z
N MET A 1 24.87 -6.58 14.51
CA MET A 1 24.37 -5.87 13.35
C MET A 1 23.19 -6.60 12.73
N THR A 2 22.13 -5.87 12.48
CA THR A 2 20.96 -6.46 11.86
C THR A 2 21.14 -6.52 10.36
N ARG A 3 20.87 -7.68 9.80
CA ARG A 3 20.97 -7.88 8.36
C ARG A 3 19.56 -8.02 7.79
N GLU A 4 19.31 -7.32 6.71
CA GLU A 4 18.03 -7.43 6.05
C GLU A 4 17.82 -8.85 5.50
N ALA A 5 16.65 -9.42 5.79
CA ALA A 5 16.28 -10.74 5.32
C ALA A 5 15.54 -10.71 3.98
N TYR A 6 15.43 -9.54 3.37
CA TYR A 6 14.68 -9.37 2.13
C TYR A 6 15.29 -8.27 1.28
N THR A 7 14.93 -8.26 0.01
CA THR A 7 15.28 -7.21 -0.95
C THR A 7 13.99 -6.53 -1.40
N GLU A 8 13.98 -5.20 -1.37
CA GLU A 8 12.83 -4.45 -1.86
C GLU A 8 12.75 -4.57 -3.39
N VAL A 9 11.60 -5.00 -3.88
CA VAL A 9 11.36 -5.14 -5.31
C VAL A 9 10.79 -3.85 -5.88
N GLN A 10 9.76 -3.32 -5.23
CA GLN A 10 9.11 -2.10 -5.69
C GLN A 10 8.28 -1.47 -4.58
N LEU A 11 8.25 -0.14 -4.58
CA LEU A 11 7.33 0.62 -3.74
C LEU A 11 6.00 0.76 -4.47
N LEU A 12 4.92 0.34 -3.83
CA LEU A 12 3.57 0.45 -4.38
C LEU A 12 2.81 1.56 -3.66
N THR A 13 2.05 2.33 -4.41
CA THR A 13 1.22 3.40 -3.85
C THR A 13 -0.19 3.33 -4.42
N ASP A 14 -1.15 3.75 -3.61
CA ASP A 14 -2.54 3.87 -4.02
C ASP A 14 -3.19 4.92 -3.12
N SER A 15 -4.35 5.41 -3.49
CA SER A 15 -5.05 6.40 -2.69
C SER A 15 -6.55 6.11 -2.67
N GLY A 16 -7.20 6.56 -1.60
CA GLY A 16 -8.63 6.40 -1.45
C GLY A 16 -9.08 6.70 -0.03
N ALA A 17 -10.37 6.56 0.21
CA ALA A 17 -10.96 6.73 1.52
C ALA A 17 -10.69 5.51 2.40
N LEU A 18 -10.74 5.70 3.73
CA LEU A 18 -10.50 4.59 4.66
C LEU A 18 -11.45 3.41 4.44
N ARG A 19 -12.69 3.68 4.05
CA ARG A 19 -13.66 2.60 3.78
C ARG A 19 -13.23 1.72 2.61
N GLU A 20 -12.30 2.19 1.77
CA GLU A 20 -11.78 1.45 0.64
C GLU A 20 -10.49 0.69 0.95
N GLN A 21 -10.03 0.75 2.21
CA GLN A 21 -8.74 0.17 2.59
C GLN A 21 -8.60 -1.29 2.21
N GLY A 22 -9.63 -2.10 2.45
CA GLY A 22 -9.59 -3.52 2.11
C GLY A 22 -9.40 -3.77 0.62
N GLU A 23 -10.07 -2.98 -0.22
CA GLU A 23 -9.94 -3.10 -1.68
C GLU A 23 -8.56 -2.61 -2.14
N ILE A 24 -8.07 -1.52 -1.53
CA ILE A 24 -6.76 -0.97 -1.85
C ILE A 24 -5.67 -1.99 -1.53
N GLU A 25 -5.74 -2.60 -0.35
CA GLU A 25 -4.77 -3.62 0.05
C GLU A 25 -4.84 -4.83 -0.86
N ALA A 26 -6.03 -5.25 -1.26
CA ALA A 26 -6.19 -6.37 -2.18
C ALA A 26 -5.55 -6.07 -3.54
N ARG A 27 -5.70 -4.84 -4.05
CA ARG A 27 -5.06 -4.45 -5.29
C ARG A 27 -3.54 -4.46 -5.17
N MET A 28 -3.01 -3.97 -4.06
CA MET A 28 -1.57 -3.95 -3.81
C MET A 28 -1.01 -5.37 -3.73
N ILE A 29 -1.73 -6.26 -3.07
CA ILE A 29 -1.34 -7.67 -2.97
C ILE A 29 -1.27 -8.31 -4.36
N ARG A 30 -2.27 -8.04 -5.20
CA ARG A 30 -2.27 -8.57 -6.58
C ARG A 30 -1.10 -8.03 -7.40
N LYS A 31 -0.79 -6.75 -7.25
CA LYS A 31 0.35 -6.14 -7.94
C LYS A 31 1.66 -6.76 -7.47
N ALA A 32 1.82 -6.95 -6.16
CA ALA A 32 3.01 -7.57 -5.59
C ALA A 32 3.20 -8.98 -6.12
N ALA A 33 2.11 -9.75 -6.20
CA ALA A 33 2.15 -11.12 -6.74
C ALA A 33 2.62 -11.13 -8.19
N LYS A 34 2.14 -10.19 -9.00
CA LYS A 34 2.54 -10.08 -10.40
C LYS A 34 4.02 -9.72 -10.55
N LEU A 35 4.58 -9.03 -9.58
CA LEU A 35 5.99 -8.66 -9.57
C LEU A 35 6.89 -9.81 -9.09
N GLY A 36 6.30 -10.91 -8.64
CA GLY A 36 7.05 -12.02 -8.09
C GLY A 36 7.53 -11.79 -6.67
N ALA A 37 6.91 -10.86 -5.96
CA ALA A 37 7.26 -10.59 -4.57
C ALA A 37 6.77 -11.70 -3.66
N ASP A 38 7.52 -11.93 -2.59
CA ASP A 38 7.17 -12.95 -1.59
C ASP A 38 6.33 -12.39 -0.46
N ALA A 39 6.42 -11.09 -0.24
CA ALA A 39 5.70 -10.44 0.86
C ALA A 39 5.44 -8.98 0.52
N LEU A 40 4.53 -8.38 1.28
CA LEU A 40 4.16 -6.98 1.13
C LEU A 40 4.13 -6.35 2.52
N ILE A 41 4.90 -5.29 2.69
CA ILE A 41 4.99 -4.57 3.97
C ILE A 41 4.21 -3.27 3.83
N PHE A 42 3.11 -3.14 4.56
CA PHE A 42 2.26 -1.96 4.52
C PHE A 42 2.76 -0.88 5.47
N ASP A 43 2.80 0.35 4.97
CA ASP A 43 3.05 1.52 5.82
C ASP A 43 1.72 2.05 6.33
N THR A 44 1.78 2.84 7.40
CA THR A 44 0.60 3.52 7.94
C THR A 44 0.10 4.51 6.89
N PRO A 45 -1.21 4.51 6.57
CA PRO A 45 -1.77 5.47 5.62
C PRO A 45 -1.58 6.91 6.10
N VAL A 46 -1.33 7.81 5.15
CA VAL A 46 -1.09 9.22 5.43
C VAL A 46 -2.21 10.05 4.81
N LYS A 47 -2.72 11.00 5.56
CA LYS A 47 -3.74 11.92 5.04
C LYS A 47 -3.18 12.66 3.84
N GLU A 48 -3.87 12.59 2.71
CA GLU A 48 -3.42 13.22 1.48
C GLU A 48 -4.25 14.43 1.11
N GLY A 49 -5.53 14.41 1.45
CA GLY A 49 -6.46 15.47 1.09
C GLY A 49 -7.87 14.97 1.23
N GLY A 50 -8.75 15.40 0.36
CA GLY A 50 -10.11 14.94 0.39
C GLY A 50 -10.92 15.59 -0.71
N GLU A 51 -12.17 15.21 -0.81
CA GLU A 51 -13.06 15.78 -1.79
C GLU A 51 -14.48 15.89 -1.26
N LEU A 52 -15.22 16.84 -1.82
CA LEU A 52 -16.62 17.01 -1.48
C LEU A 52 -17.45 16.05 -2.33
N GLN A 53 -18.22 15.20 -1.68
CA GLN A 53 -19.14 14.29 -2.36
C GLN A 53 -20.56 14.63 -1.92
N GLY A 54 -21.30 15.30 -2.79
CA GLY A 54 -22.58 15.89 -2.42
C GLY A 54 -22.38 16.95 -1.35
N PHE A 55 -22.95 16.73 -0.17
CA PHE A 55 -22.76 17.64 0.98
C PHE A 55 -21.78 17.11 2.00
N SER A 56 -21.11 16.01 1.70
CA SER A 56 -20.19 15.38 2.65
C SER A 56 -18.74 15.49 2.18
N TRP A 57 -17.85 15.79 3.11
CA TRP A 57 -16.43 15.79 2.88
C TRP A 57 -15.89 14.37 3.08
N VAL A 58 -15.16 13.85 2.09
CA VAL A 58 -14.54 12.54 2.19
C VAL A 58 -13.02 12.71 2.24
N GLN A 59 -12.44 12.33 3.37
CA GLN A 59 -10.99 12.37 3.55
C GLN A 59 -10.34 11.23 2.75
N THR A 60 -9.30 11.57 1.99
CA THR A 60 -8.52 10.56 1.26
C THR A 60 -7.15 10.37 1.91
N TYR A 61 -6.61 9.18 1.72
CA TYR A 61 -5.33 8.78 2.29
C TYR A 61 -4.43 8.22 1.20
N LEU A 62 -3.15 8.45 1.38
CA LEU A 62 -2.13 7.81 0.54
C LEU A 62 -1.71 6.52 1.23
N TYR A 63 -1.83 5.42 0.52
CA TYR A 63 -1.43 4.09 0.98
C TYR A 63 -0.15 3.71 0.28
N ARG A 64 0.83 3.28 1.06
CA ARG A 64 2.11 2.82 0.52
C ARG A 64 2.45 1.46 1.09
N ALA A 65 3.07 0.64 0.27
CA ALA A 65 3.53 -0.66 0.69
C ALA A 65 4.78 -1.04 -0.09
N ARG A 66 5.66 -1.79 0.53
CA ARG A 66 6.89 -2.26 -0.11
C ARG A 66 6.74 -3.73 -0.47
N ALA A 67 6.84 -4.01 -1.77
CA ALA A 67 6.87 -5.38 -2.24
C ALA A 67 8.30 -5.88 -2.10
N VAL A 68 8.49 -6.99 -1.42
CA VAL A 68 9.82 -7.51 -1.10
C VAL A 68 9.97 -8.97 -1.51
N ALA A 69 11.18 -9.33 -1.85
CA ALA A 69 11.55 -10.73 -2.10
C ALA A 69 12.40 -11.20 -0.93
N LEU A 70 12.05 -12.36 -0.38
CA LEU A 70 12.80 -12.92 0.73
C LEU A 70 14.12 -13.48 0.23
N LYS A 71 15.19 -13.23 0.98
CA LYS A 71 16.49 -13.79 0.65
C LYS A 71 16.55 -15.24 1.14
N PRO A 72 17.15 -16.13 0.34
CA PRO A 72 17.33 -17.50 0.76
C PRO A 72 18.29 -17.61 1.97
#